data_338bb4eb5f8da3f50e8ae359b44336ee
#
_entry.id   338bb4eb5f8da3f50e8ae359b44336ee
#
_cell.length_a   1.000
_cell.length_b   1.000
_cell.length_c   1.000
_cell.angle_alpha   90.00
_cell.angle_beta   90.00
_cell.angle_gamma   90.00
#
_symmetry.space_group_name_H-M   'P 1'
#
loop_
_entity.id
_entity.type
_entity.pdbx_description
1 polymer ?
#
loop_
_entity_poly.entity_id
_entity_poly.type
_entity_poly.pdbx_seq_one_letter_code
_entity_poly.pdbx_strand_id
1 'polypeptide(L)'
;MPKIHWLGTGLSAVPGLRRLIATDYDVVVWNRTTDKAQLAVGDLTSNIKKFDFDEFSSTLVAGDVAVSMLPGEWHVPVANACIAASAHFVSSSYISPEMRELDKKARSLGLMMVNEVGLDPGIEHLMAHWLIADYRASAAYDVNNDISFISYCGGIPKIPNDFRYKFSWSPLGVLKALRSPSKSIRDFENLETSRPWDALGSYVAPLPESESFEVYPNRDSLPFIEDYKFGADWKIKHFVRGTLRLNGWADAWADVFTEIETLEGETGDARLTEMSDEFWTAHAYDENDPDRVVLCVEFKAEKDGQGVYNKTYVLDAWGDNKTTAMANLVSMPVSLAVEAILAKEIGIGVTAAPSSPELVNRWMTQIDQLAQHLEVVDHIG
;
A
#
# COMPACT_ATOMS: atom_id res chain seq x y z
N MET A 1 -11.20 27.64 -6.56
CA MET A 1 -10.39 26.43 -6.80
C MET A 1 -11.13 25.26 -6.14
N PRO A 2 -11.02 24.04 -6.65
CA PRO A 2 -11.54 22.86 -5.98
C PRO A 2 -10.99 22.76 -4.55
N LYS A 3 -11.83 22.29 -3.61
CA LYS A 3 -11.38 22.00 -2.24
C LYS A 3 -10.89 20.59 -2.11
N ILE A 4 -9.94 20.39 -1.22
CA ILE A 4 -9.47 19.06 -0.81
C ILE A 4 -10.07 18.77 0.57
N HIS A 5 -10.91 17.76 0.65
CA HIS A 5 -11.46 17.26 1.91
C HIS A 5 -10.65 16.06 2.38
N TRP A 6 -9.77 16.27 3.35
CA TRP A 6 -8.93 15.20 3.90
C TRP A 6 -9.59 14.60 5.14
N LEU A 7 -9.96 13.33 5.08
CA LEU A 7 -10.68 12.61 6.12
C LEU A 7 -9.75 11.66 6.88
N GLY A 8 -9.47 11.98 8.12
CA GLY A 8 -8.65 11.17 9.02
C GLY A 8 -7.22 11.67 9.18
N THR A 9 -6.75 11.70 10.44
CA THR A 9 -5.37 12.00 10.84
C THR A 9 -4.80 10.82 11.63
N GLY A 10 -4.95 9.62 11.05
CA GLY A 10 -4.43 8.38 11.60
C GLY A 10 -2.91 8.24 11.44
N LEU A 11 -2.39 7.09 11.87
CA LEU A 11 -0.95 6.79 11.91
C LEU A 11 -0.23 6.99 10.56
N SER A 12 -0.92 6.73 9.45
CA SER A 12 -0.32 6.77 8.10
C SER A 12 -0.81 7.96 7.26
N ALA A 13 -1.34 9.04 7.87
CA ALA A 13 -2.05 10.09 7.12
C ALA A 13 -1.33 11.46 7.11
N VAL A 14 -0.54 11.75 8.14
CA VAL A 14 -0.16 13.13 8.47
C VAL A 14 0.86 13.74 7.50
N PRO A 15 1.96 13.09 7.09
CA PRO A 15 2.98 13.72 6.25
C PRO A 15 2.43 14.26 4.92
N GLY A 16 1.66 13.47 4.18
CA GLY A 16 1.04 13.89 2.92
C GLY A 16 -0.01 14.98 3.10
N LEU A 17 -0.78 14.94 4.21
CA LEU A 17 -1.71 16.00 4.58
C LEU A 17 -0.95 17.31 4.83
N ARG A 18 0.10 17.29 5.65
CA ARG A 18 0.93 18.47 5.94
C ARG A 18 1.53 19.05 4.66
N ARG A 19 2.00 18.18 3.74
CA ARG A 19 2.51 18.59 2.44
C ARG A 19 1.46 19.37 1.63
N LEU A 20 0.23 18.88 1.53
CA LEU A 20 -0.84 19.58 0.81
C LEU A 20 -1.25 20.90 1.45
N ILE A 21 -1.31 20.96 2.80
CA ILE A 21 -1.63 22.20 3.52
C ILE A 21 -0.52 23.25 3.33
N ALA A 22 0.74 22.83 3.28
CA ALA A 22 1.89 23.72 3.09
C ALA A 22 1.98 24.30 1.66
N THR A 23 1.18 23.78 0.72
CA THR A 23 0.97 24.37 -0.60
C THR A 23 -0.24 25.31 -0.58
N ASP A 24 -0.51 26.02 -1.66
CA ASP A 24 -1.65 26.97 -1.76
C ASP A 24 -3.01 26.26 -2.01
N TYR A 25 -3.16 24.99 -1.68
CA TYR A 25 -4.43 24.26 -1.80
C TYR A 25 -5.39 24.60 -0.65
N ASP A 26 -6.68 24.72 -0.96
CA ASP A 26 -7.74 24.87 0.04
C ASP A 26 -8.09 23.48 0.65
N VAL A 27 -7.44 23.16 1.77
CA VAL A 27 -7.61 21.88 2.46
C VAL A 27 -8.51 22.02 3.67
N VAL A 28 -9.57 21.20 3.74
CA VAL A 28 -10.43 21.02 4.91
C VAL A 28 -10.10 19.69 5.57
N VAL A 29 -9.69 19.70 6.81
CA VAL A 29 -9.33 18.50 7.55
C VAL A 29 -10.51 18.01 8.39
N TRP A 30 -10.94 16.77 8.18
CA TRP A 30 -12.02 16.13 8.90
C TRP A 30 -11.48 15.01 9.78
N ASN A 31 -11.75 15.06 11.07
CA ASN A 31 -11.33 14.01 11.98
C ASN A 31 -12.35 13.75 13.09
N ARG A 32 -12.53 12.49 13.49
CA ARG A 32 -13.43 12.12 14.58
C ARG A 32 -13.12 12.87 15.87
N THR A 33 -11.83 13.01 16.19
CA THR A 33 -11.31 13.74 17.36
C THR A 33 -10.56 14.97 16.86
N THR A 34 -11.15 16.16 17.01
CA THR A 34 -10.57 17.43 16.55
C THR A 34 -9.22 17.73 17.20
N ASP A 35 -9.03 17.38 18.49
CA ASP A 35 -7.78 17.61 19.20
C ASP A 35 -6.61 16.83 18.56
N LYS A 36 -6.84 15.61 18.07
CA LYS A 36 -5.81 14.85 17.33
C LYS A 36 -5.44 15.55 16.02
N ALA A 37 -6.41 16.07 15.30
CA ALA A 37 -6.14 16.83 14.08
C ALA A 37 -5.42 18.16 14.38
N GLN A 38 -5.82 18.83 15.48
CA GLN A 38 -5.14 20.05 15.94
C GLN A 38 -3.68 19.81 16.28
N LEU A 39 -3.36 18.70 16.96
CA LEU A 39 -1.98 18.30 17.23
C LEU A 39 -1.20 17.98 15.94
N ALA A 40 -1.84 17.37 14.96
CA ALA A 40 -1.21 16.93 13.73
C ALA A 40 -0.90 18.07 12.74
N VAL A 41 -1.79 19.07 12.63
CA VAL A 41 -1.73 20.11 11.59
C VAL A 41 -2.14 21.51 12.04
N GLY A 42 -2.44 21.73 13.32
CA GLY A 42 -2.93 23.02 13.83
C GLY A 42 -1.91 24.16 13.76
N ASP A 43 -0.65 23.84 13.56
CA ASP A 43 0.42 24.80 13.27
C ASP A 43 0.38 25.31 11.82
N LEU A 44 -0.33 24.62 10.91
CA LEU A 44 -0.43 24.95 9.48
C LEU A 44 -1.81 25.47 9.09
N THR A 45 -2.86 25.00 9.74
CA THR A 45 -4.24 25.39 9.38
C THR A 45 -5.19 25.37 10.57
N SER A 46 -6.17 26.27 10.57
CA SER A 46 -7.33 26.24 11.46
C SER A 46 -8.58 25.61 10.81
N ASN A 47 -8.49 25.18 9.54
CA ASN A 47 -9.61 24.60 8.79
C ASN A 47 -9.81 23.12 9.16
N ILE A 48 -10.06 22.87 10.44
CA ILE A 48 -10.22 21.55 11.05
C ILE A 48 -11.68 21.41 11.50
N LYS A 49 -12.33 20.34 11.08
CA LYS A 49 -13.71 20.03 11.41
C LYS A 49 -13.84 18.66 12.09
N LYS A 50 -14.81 18.54 12.97
CA LYS A 50 -15.22 17.23 13.47
C LYS A 50 -15.87 16.45 12.32
N PHE A 51 -15.44 15.21 12.11
CA PHE A 51 -16.03 14.37 11.07
C PHE A 51 -17.46 13.99 11.46
N ASP A 52 -18.39 14.44 10.66
CA ASP A 52 -19.78 14.02 10.58
C ASP A 52 -20.07 13.74 9.10
N PHE A 53 -20.59 12.56 8.78
CA PHE A 53 -20.75 12.14 7.39
C PHE A 53 -21.77 12.97 6.62
N ASP A 54 -22.85 13.38 7.26
CA ASP A 54 -23.91 14.16 6.62
C ASP A 54 -23.44 15.60 6.37
N GLU A 55 -22.75 16.22 7.36
CA GLU A 55 -22.12 17.52 7.17
C GLU A 55 -21.08 17.48 6.06
N PHE A 56 -20.15 16.50 6.10
CA PHE A 56 -19.15 16.31 5.05
C PHE A 56 -19.79 16.18 3.67
N SER A 57 -20.77 15.28 3.53
CA SER A 57 -21.43 15.03 2.24
C SER A 57 -22.14 16.28 1.70
N SER A 58 -22.75 17.06 2.58
CA SER A 58 -23.44 18.31 2.19
C SER A 58 -22.50 19.45 1.78
N THR A 59 -21.23 19.39 2.15
CA THR A 59 -20.22 20.42 1.81
C THR A 59 -19.50 20.14 0.51
N LEU A 60 -19.57 18.92 -0.03
CA LEU A 60 -18.95 18.56 -1.30
C LEU A 60 -19.59 19.30 -2.47
N VAL A 61 -18.76 19.82 -3.36
CA VAL A 61 -19.20 20.41 -4.62
C VAL A 61 -18.45 19.81 -5.80
N ALA A 62 -18.98 20.01 -7.01
CA ALA A 62 -18.41 19.45 -8.22
C ALA A 62 -16.94 19.89 -8.41
N GLY A 63 -16.07 18.90 -8.67
CA GLY A 63 -14.64 19.08 -8.86
C GLY A 63 -13.80 19.06 -7.59
N ASP A 64 -14.39 19.02 -6.39
CA ASP A 64 -13.66 18.79 -5.14
C ASP A 64 -12.98 17.41 -5.14
N VAL A 65 -12.00 17.24 -4.26
CA VAL A 65 -11.31 15.95 -4.05
C VAL A 65 -11.48 15.52 -2.60
N ALA A 66 -12.11 14.38 -2.36
CA ALA A 66 -12.16 13.77 -1.04
C ALA A 66 -11.07 12.70 -0.91
N VAL A 67 -10.23 12.85 0.11
CA VAL A 67 -9.18 11.89 0.47
C VAL A 67 -9.64 11.09 1.68
N SER A 68 -9.86 9.80 1.52
CA SER A 68 -10.30 8.92 2.60
C SER A 68 -9.13 8.15 3.22
N MET A 69 -8.64 8.65 4.35
CA MET A 69 -7.70 7.97 5.25
C MET A 69 -8.43 7.42 6.50
N LEU A 70 -9.69 7.11 6.33
CA LEU A 70 -10.57 6.49 7.34
C LEU A 70 -10.42 4.96 7.33
N PRO A 71 -10.97 4.24 8.33
CA PRO A 71 -11.14 2.79 8.26
C PRO A 71 -11.90 2.33 7.00
N GLY A 72 -11.62 1.10 6.54
CA GLY A 72 -12.04 0.59 5.23
C GLY A 72 -13.54 0.66 4.96
N GLU A 73 -14.39 0.48 5.98
CA GLU A 73 -15.84 0.57 5.88
C GLU A 73 -16.36 1.94 5.42
N TRP A 74 -15.55 2.99 5.52
CA TRP A 74 -15.91 4.33 5.11
C TRP A 74 -15.58 4.66 3.65
N HIS A 75 -14.71 3.90 3.00
CA HIS A 75 -14.26 4.25 1.65
C HIS A 75 -15.38 4.28 0.63
N VAL A 76 -16.22 3.25 0.59
CA VAL A 76 -17.37 3.17 -0.33
C VAL A 76 -18.45 4.22 -0.03
N PRO A 77 -18.88 4.45 1.23
CA PRO A 77 -19.74 5.57 1.57
C PRO A 77 -19.21 6.94 1.10
N VAL A 78 -17.93 7.24 1.37
CA VAL A 78 -17.29 8.50 0.93
C VAL A 78 -17.24 8.59 -0.60
N ALA A 79 -16.89 7.51 -1.30
CA ALA A 79 -16.88 7.46 -2.75
C ALA A 79 -18.29 7.72 -3.36
N ASN A 80 -19.34 7.17 -2.75
CA ASN A 80 -20.71 7.44 -3.16
C ASN A 80 -21.11 8.90 -2.95
N ALA A 81 -20.71 9.52 -1.83
CA ALA A 81 -20.92 10.96 -1.60
C ALA A 81 -20.20 11.80 -2.67
N CYS A 82 -18.97 11.44 -3.05
CA CYS A 82 -18.24 12.08 -4.14
C CYS A 82 -19.00 11.97 -5.48
N ILE A 83 -19.49 10.77 -5.82
CA ILE A 83 -20.28 10.55 -7.05
C ILE A 83 -21.54 11.43 -7.06
N ALA A 84 -22.25 11.52 -5.93
CA ALA A 84 -23.47 12.33 -5.81
C ALA A 84 -23.19 13.82 -5.99
N ALA A 85 -22.04 14.31 -5.51
CA ALA A 85 -21.61 15.70 -5.61
C ALA A 85 -20.83 16.02 -6.90
N SER A 86 -20.55 15.05 -7.76
CA SER A 86 -19.62 15.17 -8.90
C SER A 86 -18.21 15.58 -8.47
N ALA A 87 -17.75 15.05 -7.35
CA ALA A 87 -16.41 15.22 -6.79
C ALA A 87 -15.52 13.99 -7.07
N HIS A 88 -14.22 14.14 -6.89
CA HIS A 88 -13.22 13.08 -7.06
C HIS A 88 -12.91 12.39 -5.72
N PHE A 89 -12.33 11.19 -5.78
CA PHE A 89 -12.01 10.39 -4.60
C PHE A 89 -10.59 9.87 -4.65
N VAL A 90 -9.93 9.80 -3.48
CA VAL A 90 -8.60 9.20 -3.30
C VAL A 90 -8.58 8.33 -2.04
N SER A 91 -7.93 7.16 -2.12
CA SER A 91 -7.67 6.28 -0.98
C SER A 91 -6.37 5.49 -1.17
N SER A 92 -5.67 5.21 -0.09
CA SER A 92 -4.52 4.29 -0.07
C SER A 92 -4.91 2.81 -0.03
N SER A 93 -6.20 2.50 0.11
CA SER A 93 -6.70 1.13 0.32
C SER A 93 -6.95 0.39 -0.99
N TYR A 94 -6.95 -0.95 -0.92
CA TYR A 94 -7.31 -1.82 -2.03
C TYR A 94 -8.69 -1.51 -2.61
N ILE A 95 -8.83 -1.68 -3.91
CA ILE A 95 -10.11 -1.60 -4.61
C ILE A 95 -10.98 -2.78 -4.20
N SER A 96 -11.99 -2.53 -3.35
CA SER A 96 -12.96 -3.58 -2.99
C SER A 96 -13.91 -3.90 -4.16
N PRO A 97 -14.59 -5.06 -4.13
CA PRO A 97 -15.63 -5.38 -5.13
C PRO A 97 -16.68 -4.27 -5.24
N GLU A 98 -17.15 -3.74 -4.12
CA GLU A 98 -18.15 -2.67 -4.07
C GLU A 98 -17.60 -1.34 -4.64
N MET A 99 -16.33 -1.04 -4.41
CA MET A 99 -15.67 0.11 -5.04
C MET A 99 -15.59 -0.07 -6.55
N ARG A 100 -15.27 -1.27 -7.04
CA ARG A 100 -15.19 -1.60 -8.46
C ARG A 100 -16.56 -1.45 -9.17
N GLU A 101 -17.67 -1.74 -8.48
CA GLU A 101 -19.02 -1.53 -9.00
C GLU A 101 -19.32 -0.04 -9.32
N LEU A 102 -18.62 0.89 -8.67
CA LEU A 102 -18.79 2.33 -8.92
C LEU A 102 -18.14 2.80 -10.23
N ASP A 103 -17.26 2.00 -10.86
CA ASP A 103 -16.46 2.40 -12.04
C ASP A 103 -17.34 2.93 -13.18
N LYS A 104 -18.37 2.19 -13.56
CA LYS A 104 -19.25 2.60 -14.67
C LYS A 104 -19.91 3.96 -14.41
N LYS A 105 -20.33 4.19 -13.17
CA LYS A 105 -20.96 5.46 -12.79
C LYS A 105 -19.94 6.60 -12.76
N ALA A 106 -18.78 6.35 -12.18
CA ALA A 106 -17.69 7.33 -12.15
C ALA A 106 -17.27 7.75 -13.57
N ARG A 107 -17.07 6.79 -14.47
CA ARG A 107 -16.77 7.07 -15.89
C ARG A 107 -17.84 7.90 -16.59
N SER A 108 -19.10 7.59 -16.35
CA SER A 108 -20.22 8.35 -16.98
C SER A 108 -20.30 9.80 -16.55
N LEU A 109 -19.72 10.13 -15.40
CA LEU A 109 -19.64 11.48 -14.82
C LEU A 109 -18.28 12.15 -15.02
N GLY A 110 -17.31 11.48 -15.63
CA GLY A 110 -15.94 11.99 -15.79
C GLY A 110 -15.15 12.10 -14.49
N LEU A 111 -15.48 11.27 -13.47
CA LEU A 111 -14.85 11.31 -12.16
C LEU A 111 -13.64 10.40 -12.07
N MET A 112 -12.65 10.83 -11.32
CA MET A 112 -11.45 10.08 -10.97
C MET A 112 -11.62 9.55 -9.55
N MET A 113 -11.65 8.22 -9.40
CA MET A 113 -11.84 7.51 -8.14
C MET A 113 -10.57 6.66 -7.91
N VAL A 114 -9.53 7.32 -7.42
CA VAL A 114 -8.18 6.74 -7.33
C VAL A 114 -8.01 6.01 -6.01
N ASN A 115 -7.63 4.74 -6.09
CA ASN A 115 -7.36 3.88 -4.96
C ASN A 115 -5.94 3.32 -5.07
N GLU A 116 -5.49 2.58 -4.05
CA GLU A 116 -4.21 1.88 -4.11
C GLU A 116 -3.05 2.85 -4.41
N VAL A 117 -3.05 4.01 -3.75
CA VAL A 117 -1.99 5.02 -3.87
C VAL A 117 -1.31 5.26 -2.53
N GLY A 118 -1.01 4.17 -1.82
CA GLY A 118 -0.23 4.15 -0.60
C GLY A 118 1.17 3.55 -0.82
N LEU A 119 1.59 2.71 0.13
CA LEU A 119 2.86 1.97 0.08
C LEU A 119 2.66 0.61 -0.62
N ASP A 120 1.87 -0.27 -0.01
CA ASP A 120 1.41 -1.56 -0.50
C ASP A 120 -0.02 -1.78 0.02
N PRO A 121 -1.01 -1.39 -0.81
CA PRO A 121 -0.93 -1.08 -2.25
C PRO A 121 -0.51 0.37 -2.58
N GLY A 122 0.34 0.53 -3.61
CA GLY A 122 0.67 1.84 -4.20
C GLY A 122 2.08 1.94 -4.78
N ILE A 123 3.11 2.09 -3.96
CA ILE A 123 4.50 2.24 -4.44
C ILE A 123 4.95 0.98 -5.19
N GLU A 124 4.58 -0.20 -4.70
CA GLU A 124 4.91 -1.46 -5.38
C GLU A 124 4.27 -1.55 -6.77
N HIS A 125 3.10 -0.93 -7.00
CA HIS A 125 2.50 -0.85 -8.33
C HIS A 125 3.38 -0.03 -9.28
N LEU A 126 3.92 1.10 -8.81
CA LEU A 126 4.82 1.94 -9.59
C LEU A 126 6.09 1.17 -9.98
N MET A 127 6.69 0.46 -9.02
CA MET A 127 7.86 -0.38 -9.23
C MET A 127 7.57 -1.52 -10.22
N ALA A 128 6.42 -2.19 -10.06
CA ALA A 128 5.98 -3.25 -10.97
C ALA A 128 5.81 -2.73 -12.40
N HIS A 129 5.11 -1.62 -12.59
CA HIS A 129 4.92 -1.01 -13.90
C HIS A 129 6.24 -0.58 -14.52
N TRP A 130 7.17 -0.05 -13.73
CA TRP A 130 8.50 0.34 -14.21
C TRP A 130 9.27 -0.89 -14.71
N LEU A 131 9.37 -1.96 -13.91
CA LEU A 131 10.10 -3.18 -14.27
C LEU A 131 9.53 -3.87 -15.50
N ILE A 132 8.20 -3.94 -15.60
CA ILE A 132 7.53 -4.56 -16.74
C ILE A 132 7.73 -3.74 -18.02
N ALA A 133 7.71 -2.42 -17.93
CA ALA A 133 7.99 -1.54 -19.06
C ALA A 133 9.46 -1.66 -19.50
N ASP A 134 10.41 -1.71 -18.55
CA ASP A 134 11.84 -1.90 -18.82
C ASP A 134 12.11 -3.27 -19.48
N TYR A 135 11.52 -4.35 -18.95
CA TYR A 135 11.63 -5.67 -19.58
C TYR A 135 11.10 -5.66 -21.01
N ARG A 136 9.92 -5.09 -21.27
CA ARG A 136 9.35 -5.02 -22.62
C ARG A 136 10.19 -4.21 -23.61
N ALA A 137 10.92 -3.22 -23.12
CA ALA A 137 11.83 -2.41 -23.94
C ALA A 137 13.21 -3.03 -24.11
N SER A 138 13.55 -4.05 -23.33
CA SER A 138 14.87 -4.70 -23.34
C SER A 138 15.07 -5.63 -24.52
N ALA A 139 16.33 -5.91 -24.87
CA ALA A 139 16.69 -6.91 -25.87
C ALA A 139 16.37 -8.36 -25.42
N ALA A 140 16.12 -8.57 -24.13
CA ALA A 140 15.77 -9.86 -23.55
C ALA A 140 14.29 -10.23 -23.73
N TYR A 141 13.45 -9.28 -24.16
CA TYR A 141 12.02 -9.51 -24.29
C TYR A 141 11.67 -10.61 -25.30
N ASP A 142 11.00 -11.65 -24.82
CA ASP A 142 10.45 -12.73 -25.65
C ASP A 142 9.17 -13.25 -24.95
N VAL A 143 8.06 -13.37 -25.68
CA VAL A 143 6.78 -13.87 -25.14
C VAL A 143 6.87 -15.31 -24.63
N ASN A 144 7.87 -16.07 -25.09
CA ASN A 144 8.08 -17.47 -24.70
C ASN A 144 8.92 -17.63 -23.44
N ASN A 145 9.48 -16.56 -22.90
CA ASN A 145 10.24 -16.62 -21.66
C ASN A 145 9.35 -17.04 -20.48
N ASP A 146 9.93 -17.78 -19.55
CA ASP A 146 9.30 -18.10 -18.28
C ASP A 146 9.46 -16.90 -17.34
N ILE A 147 8.33 -16.35 -16.85
CA ILE A 147 8.29 -15.10 -16.09
C ILE A 147 8.11 -15.39 -14.62
N SER A 148 8.92 -14.75 -13.79
CA SER A 148 8.73 -14.71 -12.33
C SER A 148 8.59 -13.27 -11.86
N PHE A 149 7.60 -13.03 -11.01
CA PHE A 149 7.32 -11.76 -10.36
C PHE A 149 7.17 -11.95 -8.88
N ILE A 150 7.88 -11.13 -8.11
CA ILE A 150 7.83 -11.12 -6.65
C ILE A 150 7.66 -9.68 -6.19
N SER A 151 6.75 -9.46 -5.24
CA SER A 151 6.62 -8.20 -4.53
C SER A 151 6.50 -8.48 -3.05
N TYR A 152 7.53 -8.15 -2.27
CA TYR A 152 7.54 -8.32 -0.81
C TYR A 152 7.69 -6.98 -0.12
N CYS A 153 6.72 -6.66 0.76
CA CYS A 153 6.71 -5.43 1.55
C CYS A 153 6.64 -5.74 3.04
N GLY A 154 7.43 -5.06 3.84
CA GLY A 154 7.37 -5.16 5.30
C GLY A 154 7.58 -3.83 6.00
N GLY A 155 6.64 -3.48 6.90
CA GLY A 155 6.88 -2.52 7.96
C GLY A 155 7.34 -3.28 9.19
N ILE A 156 8.57 -3.02 9.63
CA ILE A 156 9.29 -3.74 10.68
C ILE A 156 9.98 -2.75 11.63
N PRO A 157 10.32 -3.13 12.87
CA PRO A 157 11.17 -2.30 13.70
C PRO A 157 12.59 -2.24 13.12
N LYS A 158 13.19 -1.05 13.07
CA LYS A 158 14.58 -0.89 12.66
C LYS A 158 15.54 -1.57 13.65
N ILE A 159 15.20 -1.53 14.93
CA ILE A 159 15.90 -2.23 15.99
C ILE A 159 15.04 -3.44 16.38
N PRO A 160 15.47 -4.67 16.05
CA PRO A 160 14.69 -5.87 16.36
C PRO A 160 14.42 -6.02 17.87
N ASN A 161 13.20 -6.40 18.22
CA ASN A 161 12.79 -6.81 19.57
C ASN A 161 12.56 -8.31 19.65
N ASP A 162 12.27 -8.87 20.83
CA ASP A 162 12.02 -10.31 21.01
C ASP A 162 10.75 -10.77 20.28
N PHE A 163 9.73 -9.91 20.14
CA PHE A 163 8.51 -10.18 19.38
C PHE A 163 8.71 -10.12 17.85
N ARG A 164 9.90 -9.66 17.38
CA ARG A 164 10.25 -9.49 15.97
C ARG A 164 9.30 -8.60 15.18
N TYR A 165 8.50 -7.78 15.89
CA TYR A 165 7.55 -6.86 15.28
C TYR A 165 7.18 -5.70 16.21
N LYS A 166 6.87 -4.54 15.62
CA LYS A 166 6.20 -3.40 16.25
C LYS A 166 5.17 -2.82 15.27
N PHE A 167 4.16 -2.16 15.79
CA PHE A 167 3.02 -1.71 14.99
C PHE A 167 3.14 -0.23 14.63
N SER A 168 3.47 0.08 13.38
CA SER A 168 3.40 1.43 12.79
C SER A 168 2.06 1.71 12.09
N TRP A 169 1.18 0.70 12.03
CA TRP A 169 -0.17 0.78 11.48
C TRP A 169 -1.11 -0.17 12.25
N SER A 170 -2.34 -0.37 11.78
CA SER A 170 -3.39 -1.12 12.48
C SER A 170 -3.01 -2.55 12.84
N PRO A 171 -2.87 -2.91 14.14
CA PRO A 171 -2.66 -4.32 14.54
C PRO A 171 -3.81 -5.23 14.08
N LEU A 172 -5.05 -4.73 14.15
CA LEU A 172 -6.22 -5.47 13.65
C LEU A 172 -6.10 -5.81 12.16
N GLY A 173 -5.53 -4.89 11.37
CA GLY A 173 -5.27 -5.12 9.95
C GLY A 173 -4.27 -6.26 9.73
N VAL A 174 -3.21 -6.33 10.53
CA VAL A 174 -2.21 -7.42 10.50
C VAL A 174 -2.85 -8.75 10.86
N LEU A 175 -3.61 -8.81 11.96
CA LEU A 175 -4.26 -10.04 12.43
C LEU A 175 -5.29 -10.57 11.44
N LYS A 176 -6.10 -9.68 10.85
CA LYS A 176 -7.07 -10.05 9.79
C LYS A 176 -6.37 -10.58 8.54
N ALA A 177 -5.23 -9.99 8.15
CA ALA A 177 -4.46 -10.47 7.01
C ALA A 177 -3.89 -11.87 7.27
N LEU A 178 -3.39 -12.14 8.47
CA LEU A 178 -2.89 -13.45 8.87
C LEU A 178 -4.00 -14.52 8.91
N ARG A 179 -5.22 -14.17 9.22
CA ARG A 179 -6.37 -15.09 9.19
C ARG A 179 -6.88 -15.39 7.77
N SER A 180 -6.55 -14.55 6.81
CA SER A 180 -7.05 -14.67 5.45
C SER A 180 -6.27 -15.71 4.63
N PRO A 181 -6.92 -16.48 3.74
CA PRO A 181 -6.22 -17.34 2.80
C PRO A 181 -5.40 -16.51 1.81
N SER A 182 -4.42 -17.16 1.18
CA SER A 182 -3.63 -16.52 0.11
C SER A 182 -3.65 -17.34 -1.17
N LYS A 183 -3.46 -16.64 -2.31
CA LYS A 183 -3.31 -17.24 -3.64
C LYS A 183 -2.11 -16.63 -4.35
N SER A 184 -1.33 -17.50 -4.98
CA SER A 184 -0.14 -17.12 -5.74
C SER A 184 0.11 -18.13 -6.85
N ILE A 185 1.12 -17.93 -7.69
CA ILE A 185 1.61 -18.93 -8.64
C ILE A 185 3.01 -19.36 -8.20
N ARG A 186 3.24 -20.67 -8.16
CA ARG A 186 4.54 -21.30 -7.93
C ARG A 186 4.75 -22.44 -8.90
N ASP A 187 5.88 -22.45 -9.61
CA ASP A 187 6.23 -23.46 -10.60
C ASP A 187 5.12 -23.73 -11.63
N PHE A 188 4.55 -22.62 -12.18
CA PHE A 188 3.43 -22.56 -13.15
C PHE A 188 2.07 -23.02 -12.61
N GLU A 189 1.98 -23.38 -11.35
CA GLU A 189 0.75 -23.89 -10.72
C GLU A 189 0.20 -22.89 -9.68
N ASN A 190 -1.12 -22.84 -9.57
CA ASN A 190 -1.76 -22.06 -8.52
C ASN A 190 -1.43 -22.68 -7.14
N LEU A 191 -0.92 -21.85 -6.24
CA LEU A 191 -0.70 -22.18 -4.85
C LEU A 191 -1.74 -21.43 -4.00
N GLU A 192 -2.60 -22.19 -3.33
CA GLU A 192 -3.55 -21.66 -2.35
C GLU A 192 -3.13 -22.14 -0.97
N THR A 193 -3.12 -21.23 0.02
CA THR A 193 -2.86 -21.57 1.40
C THR A 193 -4.02 -21.11 2.30
N SER A 194 -4.40 -21.93 3.26
CA SER A 194 -5.45 -21.57 4.22
C SER A 194 -4.99 -20.45 5.16
N ARG A 195 -3.71 -20.47 5.48
CA ARG A 195 -3.03 -19.45 6.28
C ARG A 195 -1.76 -18.99 5.55
N PRO A 196 -1.43 -17.69 5.55
CA PRO A 196 -0.25 -17.18 4.85
C PRO A 196 1.06 -17.86 5.28
N TRP A 197 1.22 -18.16 6.57
CA TRP A 197 2.42 -18.80 7.11
C TRP A 197 2.62 -20.25 6.69
N ASP A 198 1.59 -20.94 6.12
CA ASP A 198 1.76 -22.28 5.54
C ASP A 198 2.71 -22.28 4.34
N ALA A 199 2.91 -21.10 3.72
CA ALA A 199 3.84 -20.88 2.62
C ALA A 199 5.01 -19.95 3.02
N LEU A 200 5.39 -19.97 4.31
CA LEU A 200 6.55 -19.24 4.82
C LEU A 200 7.81 -19.64 4.05
N GLY A 201 8.59 -18.67 3.66
CA GLY A 201 9.86 -18.83 2.99
C GLY A 201 10.89 -17.82 3.47
N SER A 202 12.06 -17.82 2.83
CA SER A 202 13.12 -16.84 3.07
C SER A 202 13.41 -16.07 1.78
N TYR A 203 13.71 -14.79 1.92
CA TYR A 203 14.09 -13.90 0.84
C TYR A 203 15.32 -13.08 1.23
N VAL A 204 16.31 -13.02 0.36
CA VAL A 204 17.48 -12.17 0.55
C VAL A 204 17.27 -10.89 -0.25
N ALA A 205 17.01 -9.80 0.45
CA ALA A 205 16.85 -8.49 -0.17
C ALA A 205 18.20 -7.95 -0.65
N PRO A 206 18.30 -7.46 -1.90
CA PRO A 206 19.55 -6.93 -2.45
C PRO A 206 19.77 -5.49 -1.97
N LEU A 207 19.87 -5.32 -0.67
CA LEU A 207 20.23 -4.06 -0.03
C LEU A 207 21.73 -3.82 -0.11
N PRO A 208 22.25 -2.60 0.16
CA PRO A 208 23.69 -2.33 0.19
C PRO A 208 24.47 -3.32 1.07
N GLU A 209 23.89 -3.71 2.20
CA GLU A 209 24.28 -4.87 2.98
C GLU A 209 23.13 -5.89 2.84
N SER A 210 23.36 -6.95 2.07
CA SER A 210 22.33 -7.98 1.82
C SER A 210 21.76 -8.51 3.13
N GLU A 211 20.44 -8.51 3.24
CA GLU A 211 19.74 -8.91 4.46
C GLU A 211 18.68 -9.97 4.14
N SER A 212 18.60 -10.99 4.98
CA SER A 212 17.64 -12.07 4.84
C SER A 212 16.41 -11.81 5.70
N PHE A 213 15.24 -12.12 5.15
CA PHE A 213 13.93 -11.94 5.77
C PHE A 213 13.08 -13.19 5.64
N GLU A 214 12.15 -13.39 6.55
CA GLU A 214 11.04 -14.30 6.38
C GLU A 214 9.97 -13.65 5.51
N VAL A 215 9.39 -14.43 4.58
CA VAL A 215 8.37 -13.94 3.66
C VAL A 215 7.22 -14.92 3.53
N TYR A 216 6.03 -14.41 3.30
CA TYR A 216 4.84 -15.23 3.03
C TYR A 216 3.89 -14.50 2.08
N PRO A 217 3.08 -15.24 1.27
CA PRO A 217 2.13 -14.63 0.37
C PRO A 217 1.03 -13.90 1.15
N ASN A 218 0.59 -12.76 0.61
CA ASN A 218 -0.44 -11.94 1.23
C ASN A 218 -1.69 -11.90 0.33
N ARG A 219 -2.82 -12.40 0.83
CA ARG A 219 -4.11 -12.37 0.14
C ARG A 219 -4.05 -13.05 -1.25
N ASP A 220 -4.95 -12.63 -2.16
CA ASP A 220 -4.98 -13.10 -3.54
C ASP A 220 -4.11 -12.22 -4.43
N SER A 221 -3.02 -12.78 -4.95
CA SER A 221 -2.09 -12.09 -5.87
C SER A 221 -2.58 -12.13 -7.31
N LEU A 222 -3.47 -13.05 -7.69
CA LEU A 222 -3.77 -13.33 -9.09
C LEU A 222 -4.43 -12.18 -9.87
N PRO A 223 -5.33 -11.36 -9.28
CA PRO A 223 -5.90 -10.19 -9.97
C PRO A 223 -4.85 -9.21 -10.49
N PHE A 224 -3.72 -9.10 -9.81
CA PHE A 224 -2.64 -8.17 -10.19
C PHE A 224 -1.89 -8.57 -11.46
N ILE A 225 -2.05 -9.80 -11.95
CA ILE A 225 -1.55 -10.22 -13.27
C ILE A 225 -2.16 -9.33 -14.37
N GLU A 226 -3.47 -9.09 -14.30
CA GLU A 226 -4.18 -8.21 -15.23
C GLU A 226 -3.87 -6.73 -14.94
N ASP A 227 -3.91 -6.33 -13.66
CA ASP A 227 -3.68 -4.94 -13.23
C ASP A 227 -2.27 -4.46 -13.63
N TYR A 228 -1.24 -5.32 -13.55
CA TYR A 228 0.12 -5.05 -14.02
C TYR A 228 0.31 -5.25 -15.52
N LYS A 229 -0.77 -5.60 -16.25
CA LYS A 229 -0.77 -5.76 -17.71
C LYS A 229 0.22 -6.82 -18.19
N PHE A 230 0.34 -7.94 -17.47
CA PHE A 230 1.07 -9.10 -17.98
C PHE A 230 0.47 -9.54 -19.31
N GLY A 231 1.32 -9.96 -20.26
CA GLY A 231 0.84 -10.47 -21.54
C GLY A 231 0.01 -11.74 -21.34
N ALA A 232 -1.13 -11.84 -22.04
CA ALA A 232 -2.00 -13.02 -21.94
C ALA A 232 -1.28 -14.33 -22.33
N ASP A 233 -0.24 -14.25 -23.17
CA ASP A 233 0.54 -15.38 -23.65
C ASP A 233 1.83 -15.64 -22.83
N TRP A 234 2.06 -14.83 -21.77
CA TRP A 234 3.24 -15.02 -20.94
C TRP A 234 3.13 -16.27 -20.08
N LYS A 235 4.22 -17.02 -20.01
CA LYS A 235 4.34 -18.20 -19.15
C LYS A 235 4.75 -17.76 -17.75
N ILE A 236 3.81 -17.68 -16.84
CA ILE A 236 4.06 -17.23 -15.48
C ILE A 236 4.51 -18.41 -14.63
N LYS A 237 5.79 -18.46 -14.31
CA LYS A 237 6.41 -19.47 -13.45
C LYS A 237 6.14 -19.19 -11.97
N HIS A 238 6.36 -17.95 -11.55
CA HIS A 238 6.07 -17.48 -10.19
C HIS A 238 5.35 -16.14 -10.25
N PHE A 239 4.36 -15.96 -9.40
CA PHE A 239 3.72 -14.68 -9.20
C PHE A 239 3.24 -14.58 -7.76
N VAL A 240 3.86 -13.72 -6.97
CA VAL A 240 3.49 -13.53 -5.57
C VAL A 240 3.60 -12.07 -5.15
N ARG A 241 2.58 -11.60 -4.45
CA ARG A 241 2.62 -10.42 -3.60
C ARG A 241 2.55 -10.89 -2.17
N GLY A 242 3.47 -10.45 -1.36
CA GLY A 242 3.64 -11.02 -0.03
C GLY A 242 4.17 -10.04 0.99
N THR A 243 4.25 -10.53 2.19
CA THR A 243 4.72 -9.78 3.35
C THR A 243 6.12 -10.21 3.74
N LEU A 244 6.95 -9.24 4.09
CA LEU A 244 8.30 -9.40 4.59
C LEU A 244 8.33 -9.20 6.10
N ARG A 245 9.08 -10.05 6.81
CA ARG A 245 9.27 -10.02 8.27
C ARG A 245 10.73 -10.25 8.64
N LEU A 246 11.12 -9.79 9.82
CA LEU A 246 12.43 -10.10 10.39
C LEU A 246 12.60 -11.61 10.59
N ASN A 247 13.79 -12.12 10.38
CA ASN A 247 14.10 -13.53 10.69
C ASN A 247 13.77 -13.85 12.16
N GLY A 248 13.16 -15.01 12.38
CA GLY A 248 12.67 -15.45 13.67
C GLY A 248 11.29 -14.90 14.06
N TRP A 249 10.61 -14.21 13.13
CA TRP A 249 9.25 -13.74 13.34
C TRP A 249 8.28 -14.90 13.50
N ALA A 250 8.39 -15.93 12.68
CA ALA A 250 7.49 -17.08 12.76
C ALA A 250 7.61 -17.82 14.10
N ASP A 251 8.82 -17.97 14.60
CA ASP A 251 9.04 -18.58 15.92
C ASP A 251 8.47 -17.70 17.05
N ALA A 252 8.70 -16.38 16.97
CA ALA A 252 8.20 -15.44 17.96
C ALA A 252 6.66 -15.33 17.97
N TRP A 253 6.00 -15.65 16.83
CA TRP A 253 4.55 -15.56 16.65
C TRP A 253 3.83 -16.92 16.71
N ALA A 254 4.52 -18.02 17.07
CA ALA A 254 3.94 -19.37 17.08
C ALA A 254 2.66 -19.47 17.92
N ASP A 255 2.64 -18.85 19.11
CA ASP A 255 1.46 -18.82 19.97
C ASP A 255 0.32 -17.99 19.36
N VAL A 256 0.66 -16.88 18.68
CA VAL A 256 -0.31 -16.02 17.97
C VAL A 256 -0.96 -16.80 16.82
N PHE A 257 -0.17 -17.57 16.05
CA PHE A 257 -0.71 -18.40 14.98
C PHE A 257 -1.66 -19.47 15.53
N THR A 258 -1.26 -20.15 16.61
CA THR A 258 -2.09 -21.14 17.28
C THR A 258 -3.43 -20.54 17.73
N GLU A 259 -3.42 -19.33 18.28
CA GLU A 259 -4.65 -18.65 18.69
C GLU A 259 -5.50 -18.29 17.47
N ILE A 260 -4.92 -17.67 16.42
CA ILE A 260 -5.65 -17.26 15.21
C ILE A 260 -6.32 -18.45 14.51
N GLU A 261 -5.71 -19.62 14.51
CA GLU A 261 -6.29 -20.85 13.91
C GLU A 261 -7.63 -21.24 14.53
N THR A 262 -7.84 -20.90 15.80
CA THR A 262 -9.08 -21.23 16.54
C THR A 262 -10.18 -20.17 16.37
N LEU A 263 -9.87 -19.03 15.78
CA LEU A 263 -10.79 -17.88 15.72
C LEU A 263 -11.66 -17.92 14.47
N GLU A 264 -12.98 -18.11 14.65
CA GLU A 264 -13.97 -18.13 13.57
C GLU A 264 -15.19 -17.26 13.91
N GLY A 265 -15.84 -16.76 12.87
CA GLY A 265 -17.09 -16.00 12.98
C GLY A 265 -16.99 -14.73 13.82
N GLU A 266 -18.14 -14.23 14.29
CA GLU A 266 -18.22 -12.98 15.08
C GLU A 266 -17.43 -13.02 16.39
N THR A 267 -17.41 -14.18 17.05
CA THR A 267 -16.63 -14.37 18.29
C THR A 267 -15.13 -14.26 18.02
N GLY A 268 -14.67 -14.83 16.91
CA GLY A 268 -13.29 -14.69 16.46
C GLY A 268 -12.94 -13.26 16.10
N ASP A 269 -13.85 -12.53 15.44
CA ASP A 269 -13.66 -11.11 15.11
C ASP A 269 -13.55 -10.23 16.35
N ALA A 270 -14.38 -10.51 17.38
CA ALA A 270 -14.29 -9.82 18.67
C ALA A 270 -12.92 -10.07 19.34
N ARG A 271 -12.47 -11.34 19.37
CA ARG A 271 -11.17 -11.68 19.95
C ARG A 271 -9.99 -11.04 19.19
N LEU A 272 -10.02 -11.00 17.87
CA LEU A 272 -9.00 -10.27 17.09
C LEU A 272 -8.94 -8.78 17.43
N THR A 273 -10.10 -8.18 17.78
CA THR A 273 -10.15 -6.78 18.21
C THR A 273 -9.47 -6.61 19.57
N GLU A 274 -9.74 -7.51 20.51
CA GLU A 274 -9.07 -7.51 21.83
C GLU A 274 -7.55 -7.71 21.68
N MET A 275 -7.12 -8.70 20.89
CA MET A 275 -5.69 -8.94 20.60
C MET A 275 -5.04 -7.70 19.97
N SER A 276 -5.75 -6.98 19.11
CA SER A 276 -5.27 -5.74 18.52
C SER A 276 -4.96 -4.67 19.58
N ASP A 277 -5.81 -4.52 20.58
CA ASP A 277 -5.62 -3.56 21.69
C ASP A 277 -4.48 -4.00 22.60
N GLU A 278 -4.39 -5.31 22.90
CA GLU A 278 -3.28 -5.90 23.65
C GLU A 278 -1.95 -5.65 22.95
N PHE A 279 -1.87 -5.93 21.65
CA PHE A 279 -0.66 -5.77 20.84
C PHE A 279 -0.27 -4.30 20.67
N TRP A 280 -1.25 -3.42 20.51
CA TRP A 280 -0.97 -1.99 20.49
C TRP A 280 -0.33 -1.52 21.78
N THR A 281 -0.83 -2.02 22.92
CA THR A 281 -0.29 -1.66 24.24
C THR A 281 1.11 -2.19 24.47
N ALA A 282 1.40 -3.43 24.01
CA ALA A 282 2.65 -4.12 24.30
C ALA A 282 3.77 -3.83 23.27
N HIS A 283 3.41 -3.52 22.02
CA HIS A 283 4.34 -3.49 20.88
C HIS A 283 4.19 -2.24 19.98
N ALA A 284 3.65 -1.13 20.50
CA ALA A 284 3.73 0.14 19.81
C ALA A 284 5.17 0.66 19.76
N TYR A 285 5.45 1.58 18.84
CA TYR A 285 6.72 2.29 18.81
C TYR A 285 6.81 3.31 19.94
N ASP A 286 7.95 3.37 20.59
CA ASP A 286 8.29 4.44 21.51
C ASP A 286 8.71 5.71 20.75
N GLU A 287 8.75 6.86 21.44
CA GLU A 287 8.99 8.18 20.81
C GLU A 287 10.31 8.27 20.01
N ASN A 288 11.32 7.49 20.38
CA ASN A 288 12.64 7.49 19.72
C ASN A 288 12.96 6.18 19.00
N ASP A 289 11.95 5.36 18.74
CA ASP A 289 12.11 4.04 18.16
C ASP A 289 11.70 4.08 16.66
N PRO A 290 12.67 4.07 15.75
CA PRO A 290 12.36 4.20 14.34
C PRO A 290 11.72 2.91 13.80
N ASP A 291 10.65 3.07 13.04
CA ASP A 291 10.18 2.02 12.14
C ASP A 291 11.08 1.94 10.91
N ARG A 292 10.98 0.80 10.20
CA ARG A 292 11.64 0.58 8.91
C ARG A 292 10.66 -0.05 7.95
N VAL A 293 10.71 0.38 6.71
CA VAL A 293 9.98 -0.23 5.59
C VAL A 293 10.99 -0.77 4.59
N VAL A 294 10.88 -2.05 4.28
CA VAL A 294 11.60 -2.70 3.18
C VAL A 294 10.58 -3.14 2.15
N LEU A 295 10.78 -2.74 0.89
CA LEU A 295 9.97 -3.15 -0.24
C LEU A 295 10.88 -3.61 -1.38
N CYS A 296 10.67 -4.83 -1.85
CA CYS A 296 11.37 -5.41 -2.98
C CYS A 296 10.38 -5.87 -4.03
N VAL A 297 10.49 -5.36 -5.24
CA VAL A 297 9.74 -5.84 -6.40
C VAL A 297 10.74 -6.39 -7.40
N GLU A 298 10.64 -7.69 -7.71
CA GLU A 298 11.55 -8.40 -8.62
C GLU A 298 10.79 -8.86 -9.86
N PHE A 299 11.39 -8.65 -11.02
CA PHE A 299 10.92 -9.21 -12.27
C PHE A 299 12.07 -9.99 -12.92
N LYS A 300 11.82 -11.27 -13.21
CA LYS A 300 12.77 -12.17 -13.81
C LYS A 300 12.17 -12.83 -15.05
N ALA A 301 12.97 -12.93 -16.12
CA ALA A 301 12.65 -13.73 -17.29
C ALA A 301 13.75 -14.75 -17.55
N GLU A 302 13.35 -16.00 -17.82
CA GLU A 302 14.23 -17.11 -18.12
C GLU A 302 13.90 -17.67 -19.52
N LYS A 303 14.93 -17.96 -20.30
CA LYS A 303 14.84 -18.65 -21.59
C LYS A 303 15.57 -19.98 -21.50
N ASP A 304 14.85 -21.08 -21.72
CA ASP A 304 15.44 -22.44 -21.64
C ASP A 304 16.15 -22.68 -20.27
N GLY A 305 15.62 -22.15 -19.19
CA GLY A 305 16.17 -22.24 -17.84
C GLY A 305 17.35 -21.31 -17.53
N GLN A 306 17.76 -20.47 -18.49
CA GLN A 306 18.81 -19.46 -18.29
C GLN A 306 18.17 -18.08 -18.06
N GLY A 307 18.62 -17.37 -17.03
CA GLY A 307 18.19 -16.00 -16.78
C GLY A 307 18.63 -15.08 -17.92
N VAL A 308 17.68 -14.39 -18.55
CA VAL A 308 17.93 -13.42 -19.62
C VAL A 308 17.60 -11.98 -19.21
N TYR A 309 16.82 -11.83 -18.14
CA TYR A 309 16.50 -10.59 -17.48
C TYR A 309 16.25 -10.87 -16.00
N ASN A 310 16.86 -10.12 -15.11
CA ASN A 310 16.60 -10.23 -13.67
C ASN A 310 16.94 -8.91 -13.00
N LYS A 311 15.89 -8.16 -12.60
CA LYS A 311 16.04 -6.90 -11.89
C LYS A 311 15.14 -6.85 -10.68
N THR A 312 15.65 -6.26 -9.61
CA THR A 312 14.90 -5.93 -8.41
C THR A 312 14.88 -4.43 -8.19
N TYR A 313 13.69 -3.85 -8.09
CA TYR A 313 13.52 -2.51 -7.56
C TYR A 313 13.42 -2.62 -6.04
N VAL A 314 14.35 -2.03 -5.31
CA VAL A 314 14.43 -2.14 -3.86
C VAL A 314 14.32 -0.76 -3.19
N LEU A 315 13.53 -0.71 -2.11
CA LEU A 315 13.37 0.45 -1.24
C LEU A 315 13.67 0.03 0.20
N ASP A 316 14.46 0.84 0.89
CA ASP A 316 14.71 0.76 2.33
C ASP A 316 14.57 2.15 2.94
N ALA A 317 13.62 2.30 3.84
CA ALA A 317 13.33 3.57 4.48
C ALA A 317 13.08 3.37 5.97
N TRP A 318 13.55 4.30 6.78
CA TRP A 318 13.22 4.33 8.21
C TRP A 318 12.79 5.70 8.67
N GLY A 319 11.95 5.70 9.69
CA GLY A 319 11.45 6.91 10.32
C GLY A 319 12.52 7.64 11.15
N ASP A 320 12.14 8.80 11.57
CA ASP A 320 12.91 9.64 12.50
C ASP A 320 12.04 9.99 13.73
N ASN A 321 12.53 10.90 14.56
CA ASN A 321 11.80 11.40 15.74
C ASN A 321 10.58 12.29 15.43
N LYS A 322 10.26 12.51 14.15
CA LYS A 322 9.13 13.35 13.72
C LYS A 322 8.05 12.53 13.03
N THR A 323 8.47 11.62 12.16
CA THR A 323 7.55 10.83 11.34
C THR A 323 8.06 9.40 11.16
N THR A 324 7.12 8.46 11.08
CA THR A 324 7.43 7.08 10.71
C THR A 324 7.67 6.95 9.20
N ALA A 325 8.50 5.99 8.78
CA ALA A 325 8.66 5.63 7.36
C ALA A 325 7.32 5.20 6.77
N MET A 326 6.53 4.42 7.52
CA MET A 326 5.20 3.99 7.12
C MET A 326 4.29 5.19 6.81
N ALA A 327 4.24 6.20 7.68
CA ALA A 327 3.41 7.38 7.47
C ALA A 327 3.82 8.17 6.23
N ASN A 328 5.13 8.35 6.02
CA ASN A 328 5.67 9.02 4.85
C ASN A 328 5.30 8.27 3.57
N LEU A 329 5.62 6.99 3.49
CA LEU A 329 5.45 6.18 2.28
C LEU A 329 3.98 5.88 1.95
N VAL A 330 3.08 5.92 2.91
CA VAL A 330 1.63 5.77 2.65
C VAL A 330 1.02 7.11 2.22
N SER A 331 1.25 8.20 2.96
CA SER A 331 0.50 9.44 2.74
C SER A 331 1.07 10.33 1.63
N MET A 332 2.36 10.22 1.33
CA MET A 332 2.95 11.02 0.24
C MET A 332 2.39 10.65 -1.13
N PRO A 333 2.31 9.36 -1.54
CA PRO A 333 1.65 9.00 -2.80
C PRO A 333 0.18 9.41 -2.85
N VAL A 334 -0.55 9.34 -1.73
CA VAL A 334 -1.92 9.88 -1.63
C VAL A 334 -1.95 11.38 -1.99
N SER A 335 -1.01 12.16 -1.47
CA SER A 335 -0.92 13.59 -1.78
C SER A 335 -0.56 13.85 -3.26
N LEU A 336 0.31 13.02 -3.85
CA LEU A 336 0.64 13.08 -5.28
C LEU A 336 -0.58 12.73 -6.16
N ALA A 337 -1.42 11.78 -5.73
CA ALA A 337 -2.66 11.44 -6.43
C ALA A 337 -3.64 12.61 -6.45
N VAL A 338 -3.77 13.35 -5.36
CA VAL A 338 -4.58 14.59 -5.32
C VAL A 338 -4.09 15.59 -6.36
N GLU A 339 -2.79 15.86 -6.43
CA GLU A 339 -2.21 16.79 -7.42
C GLU A 339 -2.44 16.30 -8.84
N ALA A 340 -2.26 15.00 -9.11
CA ALA A 340 -2.47 14.42 -10.43
C ALA A 340 -3.95 14.47 -10.86
N ILE A 341 -4.91 14.33 -9.92
CA ILE A 341 -6.33 14.55 -10.17
C ILE A 341 -6.59 16.01 -10.56
N LEU A 342 -6.09 16.96 -9.79
CA LEU A 342 -6.27 18.39 -10.04
C LEU A 342 -5.64 18.83 -11.38
N ALA A 343 -4.53 18.21 -11.74
CA ALA A 343 -3.85 18.38 -13.04
C ALA A 343 -4.52 17.58 -14.18
N LYS A 344 -5.51 16.72 -13.90
CA LYS A 344 -6.19 15.84 -14.86
C LYS A 344 -5.23 14.87 -15.58
N GLU A 345 -4.26 14.36 -14.87
CA GLU A 345 -3.24 13.44 -15.39
C GLU A 345 -3.58 11.96 -15.14
N ILE A 346 -4.58 11.68 -14.29
CA ILE A 346 -5.07 10.33 -14.00
C ILE A 346 -6.34 10.04 -14.80
N GLY A 347 -6.53 8.77 -15.16
CA GLY A 347 -7.71 8.32 -15.92
C GLY A 347 -9.01 8.41 -15.12
N ILE A 348 -10.13 8.62 -15.83
CA ILE A 348 -11.48 8.60 -15.25
C ILE A 348 -11.90 7.15 -14.88
N GLY A 349 -12.79 7.03 -13.89
CA GLY A 349 -13.28 5.76 -13.37
C GLY A 349 -12.57 5.38 -12.07
N VAL A 350 -12.78 4.14 -11.63
CA VAL A 350 -12.08 3.54 -10.49
C VAL A 350 -10.74 3.01 -10.98
N THR A 351 -9.65 3.56 -10.46
CA THR A 351 -8.29 3.22 -10.88
C THR A 351 -7.38 2.99 -9.67
N ALA A 352 -6.32 2.23 -9.87
CA ALA A 352 -5.18 2.12 -8.96
C ALA A 352 -4.13 3.21 -9.23
N ALA A 353 -2.94 3.07 -8.64
CA ALA A 353 -1.78 3.92 -8.90
C ALA A 353 -1.47 4.03 -10.41
N PRO A 354 -0.88 5.15 -10.85
CA PRO A 354 -0.65 5.37 -12.27
C PRO A 354 0.32 4.36 -12.87
N SER A 355 0.07 3.99 -14.14
CA SER A 355 0.91 3.06 -14.92
C SER A 355 1.62 3.73 -16.10
N SER A 356 1.40 5.02 -16.36
CA SER A 356 2.13 5.73 -17.42
C SER A 356 3.58 5.94 -17.01
N PRO A 357 4.57 5.68 -17.88
CA PRO A 357 5.98 5.84 -17.53
C PRO A 357 6.35 7.23 -17.00
N GLU A 358 5.70 8.26 -17.52
CA GLU A 358 5.92 9.65 -17.10
C GLU A 358 5.51 9.87 -15.64
N LEU A 359 4.27 9.47 -15.27
CA LEU A 359 3.79 9.59 -13.89
C LEU A 359 4.56 8.68 -12.93
N VAL A 360 4.84 7.45 -13.35
CA VAL A 360 5.64 6.49 -12.57
C VAL A 360 7.00 7.09 -12.23
N ASN A 361 7.76 7.57 -13.21
CA ASN A 361 9.08 8.16 -12.98
C ASN A 361 9.01 9.41 -12.10
N ARG A 362 8.02 10.28 -12.31
CA ARG A 362 7.84 11.49 -11.51
C ARG A 362 7.53 11.15 -10.05
N TRP A 363 6.64 10.19 -9.80
CA TRP A 363 6.30 9.79 -8.43
C TRP A 363 7.47 9.06 -7.76
N MET A 364 8.15 8.17 -8.47
CA MET A 364 9.34 7.47 -7.93
C MET A 364 10.46 8.46 -7.55
N THR A 365 10.64 9.55 -8.30
CA THR A 365 11.58 10.63 -7.93
C THR A 365 11.19 11.32 -6.61
N GLN A 366 9.89 11.45 -6.31
CA GLN A 366 9.45 12.00 -5.01
C GLN A 366 9.61 10.97 -3.89
N ILE A 367 9.38 9.71 -4.18
CA ILE A 367 9.55 8.61 -3.21
C ILE A 367 11.01 8.41 -2.84
N ASP A 368 11.93 8.59 -3.78
CA ASP A 368 13.38 8.55 -3.55
C ASP A 368 13.83 9.51 -2.43
N GLN A 369 13.20 10.67 -2.32
CA GLN A 369 13.49 11.65 -1.27
C GLN A 369 13.04 11.20 0.14
N LEU A 370 12.22 10.15 0.23
CA LEU A 370 11.69 9.60 1.48
C LEU A 370 12.45 8.36 1.95
N ALA A 371 13.22 7.74 1.08
CA ALA A 371 13.96 6.52 1.35
C ALA A 371 15.43 6.83 1.64
N GLN A 372 16.07 6.04 2.47
CA GLN A 372 17.51 6.06 2.64
C GLN A 372 18.21 5.28 1.53
N HIS A 373 17.47 4.36 0.89
CA HIS A 373 17.96 3.61 -0.25
C HIS A 373 16.80 3.29 -1.20
N LEU A 374 16.96 3.65 -2.46
CA LEU A 374 16.01 3.34 -3.54
C LEU A 374 16.81 3.14 -4.83
N GLU A 375 16.84 1.90 -5.33
CA GLU A 375 17.55 1.61 -6.58
C GLU A 375 16.96 0.43 -7.34
N VAL A 376 17.38 0.27 -8.58
CA VAL A 376 17.15 -0.92 -9.39
C VAL A 376 18.44 -1.71 -9.47
N VAL A 377 18.46 -2.88 -8.84
CA VAL A 377 19.58 -3.81 -8.89
C VAL A 377 19.41 -4.74 -10.08
N ASP A 378 20.41 -4.77 -10.98
CA ASP A 378 20.49 -5.71 -12.09
C ASP A 378 21.37 -6.90 -11.71
N HIS A 379 20.80 -8.11 -11.71
CA HIS A 379 21.49 -9.33 -11.27
C HIS A 379 22.19 -10.09 -12.40
N ILE A 380 22.06 -9.61 -13.64
CA ILE A 380 22.68 -10.27 -14.80
C ILE A 380 23.88 -9.46 -15.32
N GLY A 381 23.88 -8.14 -15.14
CA GLY A 381 24.97 -7.24 -15.53
C GLY A 381 24.81 -6.70 -16.95
#